data_18c425ad13c626fbe1191885a0035d05
#
_entry.id   18c425ad13c626fbe1191885a0035d05
#
_cell.length_a   1.000
_cell.length_b   1.000
_cell.length_c   1.000
_cell.angle_alpha   90.00
_cell.angle_beta   90.00
_cell.angle_gamma   90.00
#
_symmetry.space_group_name_H-M   'P 1'
#
loop_
_entity.id
_entity.type
_entity.pdbx_description
1 polymer ?
#
loop_
_entity_poly.entity_id
_entity_poly.type
_entity_poly.pdbx_seq_one_letter_code
_entity_poly.pdbx_strand_id
1 'polypeptide(L)'
;MSREQMIHEAAMKIMENVGVRIHNEKSIEIYKKNGIKIEGNIAYFTEEQVMHWVKMAPESFTIYARNPKYDTFVGGTQVNPAPTYGCAFIDDWEGNRRRGTMEDYIKCMKLFEAEDSYTVNGGIVIQPGEIHQETAACEMFYAGVTHSEKAIILPTGYKDEMELIMKAACEMFGGKEELLKKPRMIALINTVSPLSLDERMLDCLMILAEYGQPAILCPATMLGATGSISMAGTLASGAAESLAGIVLAQMIRPGTPVVFGVQSTAADMRGGITFACAAPEGTLMQGFAANMAKFYGLPSRGGGCQTDAPVINCQAGYESMLTFSSAYRHGINFVMEAGGVMDSVNATSFEKMLVDFEIIRQVKASFTPIEVNEETLNLDEIAEIGHDGSFVTAESTLDNFSDLYSPRVGSRIGKGADYFKESIDKEMERLLKKYDSHKPELDLVIREKMKDVLMESGLERAELDKIDTM
;
A
#
# COMPACT_ATOMS: atom_id res chain seq x y z
N MET A 1 -10.80 12.47 28.76
CA MET A 1 -11.03 11.58 27.62
C MET A 1 -10.10 11.99 26.49
N SER A 2 -9.32 11.08 25.89
CA SER A 2 -8.48 11.40 24.74
C SER A 2 -9.32 11.58 23.46
N ARG A 3 -8.72 12.14 22.39
CA ARG A 3 -9.43 12.30 21.12
C ARG A 3 -9.74 10.95 20.49
N GLU A 4 -8.82 9.99 20.62
CA GLU A 4 -8.97 8.60 20.15
C GLU A 4 -10.13 7.92 20.86
N GLN A 5 -10.25 8.09 22.18
CA GLN A 5 -11.37 7.55 22.97
C GLN A 5 -12.71 8.12 22.50
N MET A 6 -12.79 9.43 22.20
CA MET A 6 -14.02 10.05 21.69
C MET A 6 -14.45 9.50 20.32
N ILE A 7 -13.49 9.29 19.41
CA ILE A 7 -13.77 8.69 18.10
C ILE A 7 -14.18 7.22 18.25
N HIS A 8 -13.51 6.47 19.13
CA HIS A 8 -13.88 5.09 19.44
C HIS A 8 -15.33 4.99 19.95
N GLU A 9 -15.70 5.78 20.96
CA GLU A 9 -17.08 5.79 21.50
C GLU A 9 -18.12 6.16 20.43
N ALA A 10 -17.77 7.10 19.52
CA ALA A 10 -18.64 7.44 18.41
C ALA A 10 -18.76 6.27 17.40
N ALA A 11 -17.66 5.59 17.06
CA ALA A 11 -17.69 4.42 16.22
C ALA A 11 -18.51 3.28 16.82
N MET A 12 -18.38 3.02 18.13
CA MET A 12 -19.18 2.02 18.84
C MET A 12 -20.68 2.35 18.82
N LYS A 13 -21.03 3.63 19.04
CA LYS A 13 -22.45 4.07 18.92
C LYS A 13 -22.99 3.91 17.50
N ILE A 14 -22.17 4.14 16.46
CA ILE A 14 -22.55 3.90 15.08
C ILE A 14 -22.79 2.40 14.87
N MET A 15 -21.86 1.54 15.29
CA MET A 15 -21.97 0.08 15.14
C MET A 15 -23.16 -0.50 15.91
N GLU A 16 -23.51 0.05 17.06
CA GLU A 16 -24.61 -0.42 17.90
C GLU A 16 -25.98 0.07 17.42
N ASN A 17 -26.10 1.35 16.99
CA ASN A 17 -27.42 1.96 16.74
C ASN A 17 -27.74 2.10 15.24
N VAL A 18 -26.75 2.22 14.37
CA VAL A 18 -26.90 2.30 12.91
C VAL A 18 -26.57 0.96 12.27
N GLY A 19 -25.52 0.30 12.75
CA GLY A 19 -25.00 -0.96 12.23
C GLY A 19 -24.19 -0.79 10.96
N VAL A 20 -23.70 -1.92 10.45
CA VAL A 20 -22.96 -2.03 9.17
C VAL A 20 -23.68 -2.99 8.26
N ARG A 21 -23.91 -2.58 7.02
CA ARG A 21 -24.57 -3.39 6.00
C ARG A 21 -23.62 -4.42 5.44
N ILE A 22 -24.05 -5.67 5.38
CA ILE A 22 -23.27 -6.83 4.94
C ILE A 22 -23.93 -7.43 3.70
N HIS A 23 -23.22 -7.41 2.56
CA HIS A 23 -23.73 -7.93 1.29
C HIS A 23 -23.25 -9.36 0.97
N ASN A 24 -23.06 -10.19 1.99
CA ASN A 24 -22.60 -11.57 1.81
C ASN A 24 -23.30 -12.49 2.82
N GLU A 25 -24.04 -13.48 2.33
CA GLU A 25 -24.84 -14.38 3.16
C GLU A 25 -23.97 -15.23 4.12
N LYS A 26 -22.83 -15.76 3.65
CA LYS A 26 -21.90 -16.54 4.46
C LYS A 26 -21.35 -15.71 5.61
N SER A 27 -21.00 -14.45 5.37
CA SER A 27 -20.54 -13.50 6.40
C SER A 27 -21.65 -13.23 7.43
N ILE A 28 -22.91 -13.05 6.98
CA ILE A 28 -24.07 -12.88 7.87
C ILE A 28 -24.26 -14.10 8.78
N GLU A 29 -24.10 -15.31 8.23
CA GLU A 29 -24.19 -16.55 9.02
C GLU A 29 -23.07 -16.64 10.05
N ILE A 30 -21.84 -16.27 9.69
CA ILE A 30 -20.70 -16.22 10.63
C ILE A 30 -20.98 -15.23 11.77
N TYR A 31 -21.44 -14.04 11.46
CA TYR A 31 -21.79 -13.04 12.48
C TYR A 31 -22.91 -13.56 13.42
N LYS A 32 -24.00 -14.10 12.87
CA LYS A 32 -25.11 -14.68 13.67
C LYS A 32 -24.63 -15.80 14.59
N LYS A 33 -23.80 -16.71 14.08
CA LYS A 33 -23.24 -17.84 14.85
C LYS A 33 -22.40 -17.35 16.05
N ASN A 34 -21.77 -16.18 15.92
CA ASN A 34 -20.97 -15.57 16.97
C ASN A 34 -21.73 -14.50 17.79
N GLY A 35 -23.07 -14.51 17.72
CA GLY A 35 -23.91 -13.69 18.60
C GLY A 35 -24.09 -12.24 18.17
N ILE A 36 -23.70 -11.87 16.95
CA ILE A 36 -23.97 -10.53 16.42
C ILE A 36 -25.43 -10.44 15.99
N LYS A 37 -26.10 -9.37 16.45
CA LYS A 37 -27.48 -9.09 16.06
C LYS A 37 -27.53 -8.69 14.59
N ILE A 38 -28.40 -9.37 13.83
CA ILE A 38 -28.63 -9.08 12.40
C ILE A 38 -30.10 -8.76 12.17
N GLU A 39 -30.37 -7.63 11.54
CA GLU A 39 -31.72 -7.24 11.07
C GLU A 39 -31.66 -7.02 9.54
N GLY A 40 -32.33 -7.88 8.79
CA GLY A 40 -32.15 -7.94 7.34
C GLY A 40 -30.71 -8.31 7.00
N ASN A 41 -29.99 -7.37 6.40
CA ASN A 41 -28.54 -7.50 6.11
C ASN A 41 -27.68 -6.48 6.90
N ILE A 42 -28.20 -5.91 7.99
CA ILE A 42 -27.48 -4.98 8.84
C ILE A 42 -27.01 -5.70 10.10
N ALA A 43 -25.72 -5.64 10.36
CA ALA A 43 -25.07 -6.19 11.55
C ALA A 43 -24.90 -5.10 12.61
N TYR A 44 -25.34 -5.36 13.85
CA TYR A 44 -25.24 -4.47 15.00
C TYR A 44 -24.30 -5.07 16.03
N PHE A 45 -23.32 -4.31 16.45
CA PHE A 45 -22.24 -4.79 17.34
C PHE A 45 -22.22 -3.99 18.63
N THR A 46 -22.10 -4.67 19.75
CA THR A 46 -21.75 -4.00 21.02
C THR A 46 -20.25 -3.76 21.10
N GLU A 47 -19.83 -2.76 21.89
CA GLU A 47 -18.41 -2.48 22.13
C GLU A 47 -17.67 -3.73 22.67
N GLU A 48 -18.28 -4.46 23.60
CA GLU A 48 -17.72 -5.70 24.16
C GLU A 48 -17.43 -6.72 23.07
N GLN A 49 -18.37 -6.95 22.14
CA GLN A 49 -18.19 -7.86 21.01
C GLN A 49 -17.06 -7.41 20.09
N VAL A 50 -17.04 -6.13 19.71
CA VAL A 50 -15.99 -5.58 18.84
C VAL A 50 -14.63 -5.77 19.49
N MET A 51 -14.46 -5.32 20.74
CA MET A 51 -13.17 -5.34 21.41
C MET A 51 -12.70 -6.75 21.79
N HIS A 52 -13.64 -7.69 22.01
CA HIS A 52 -13.31 -9.11 22.19
C HIS A 52 -12.57 -9.67 20.96
N TRP A 53 -13.09 -9.43 19.76
CA TRP A 53 -12.49 -9.97 18.54
C TRP A 53 -11.25 -9.17 18.10
N VAL A 54 -11.28 -7.85 18.15
CA VAL A 54 -10.15 -7.00 17.76
C VAL A 54 -8.87 -7.36 18.54
N LYS A 55 -8.97 -7.63 19.83
CA LYS A 55 -7.83 -8.04 20.68
C LYS A 55 -7.19 -9.39 20.31
N MET A 56 -7.83 -10.19 19.45
CA MET A 56 -7.25 -11.44 18.96
C MET A 56 -6.27 -11.21 17.80
N ALA A 57 -6.35 -10.07 17.12
CA ALA A 57 -5.42 -9.73 16.06
C ALA A 57 -4.03 -9.41 16.62
N PRO A 58 -2.94 -9.82 15.95
CA PRO A 58 -1.59 -9.49 16.38
C PRO A 58 -1.29 -7.99 16.18
N GLU A 59 -0.56 -7.40 17.13
CA GLU A 59 -0.11 -5.98 17.05
C GLU A 59 0.90 -5.73 15.92
N SER A 60 1.56 -6.78 15.46
CA SER A 60 2.52 -6.75 14.38
C SER A 60 2.68 -8.13 13.75
N PHE A 61 3.15 -8.16 12.52
CA PHE A 61 3.42 -9.42 11.80
C PHE A 61 4.49 -9.20 10.72
N THR A 62 5.00 -10.30 10.16
CA THR A 62 5.91 -10.26 9.01
C THR A 62 5.24 -10.88 7.80
N ILE A 63 5.31 -10.21 6.66
CA ILE A 63 5.00 -10.79 5.36
C ILE A 63 6.31 -11.35 4.81
N TYR A 64 6.40 -12.68 4.72
CA TYR A 64 7.61 -13.38 4.31
C TYR A 64 7.72 -13.41 2.79
N ALA A 65 8.70 -12.73 2.26
CA ALA A 65 8.98 -12.68 0.82
C ALA A 65 9.50 -14.02 0.27
N ARG A 66 9.59 -14.16 -1.07
CA ARG A 66 10.32 -15.28 -1.69
C ARG A 66 11.82 -15.18 -1.38
N ASN A 67 12.37 -13.98 -1.50
CA ASN A 67 13.73 -13.67 -1.06
C ASN A 67 13.67 -13.07 0.35
N PRO A 68 14.22 -13.74 1.37
CA PRO A 68 14.15 -13.27 2.76
C PRO A 68 14.72 -11.87 3.00
N LYS A 69 15.55 -11.36 2.10
CA LYS A 69 16.03 -9.98 2.11
C LYS A 69 14.88 -8.96 2.14
N TYR A 70 13.75 -9.33 1.57
CA TYR A 70 12.57 -8.47 1.44
C TYR A 70 11.45 -8.84 2.41
N ASP A 71 11.73 -9.66 3.43
CA ASP A 71 10.77 -9.91 4.51
C ASP A 71 10.31 -8.58 5.10
N THR A 72 9.00 -8.36 5.12
CA THR A 72 8.41 -7.07 5.47
C THR A 72 7.71 -7.12 6.82
N PHE A 73 8.32 -6.50 7.82
CA PHE A 73 7.69 -6.33 9.12
C PHE A 73 6.68 -5.19 9.09
N VAL A 74 5.44 -5.47 9.53
CA VAL A 74 4.32 -4.53 9.58
C VAL A 74 3.91 -4.33 11.02
N GLY A 75 4.17 -3.15 11.58
CA GLY A 75 3.90 -2.81 12.97
C GLY A 75 4.95 -1.88 13.58
N GLY A 76 4.78 -1.55 14.85
CA GLY A 76 5.67 -0.67 15.58
C GLY A 76 5.83 0.71 14.92
N THR A 77 7.07 1.13 14.71
CA THR A 77 7.41 2.40 14.02
C THR A 77 7.84 2.22 12.57
N GLN A 78 7.83 0.97 12.07
CA GLN A 78 8.28 0.67 10.71
C GLN A 78 7.30 1.28 9.68
N VAL A 79 7.84 1.96 8.67
CA VAL A 79 7.10 2.55 7.56
C VAL A 79 7.51 1.84 6.28
N ASN A 80 6.59 1.12 5.65
CA ASN A 80 6.83 0.36 4.42
C ASN A 80 6.10 1.03 3.26
N PRO A 81 6.79 1.70 2.32
CA PRO A 81 6.16 2.14 1.09
C PRO A 81 5.77 0.94 0.24
N ALA A 82 4.60 1.04 -0.38
CA ALA A 82 4.03 0.03 -1.25
C ALA A 82 3.65 0.66 -2.60
N PRO A 83 3.63 -0.12 -3.68
CA PRO A 83 3.35 0.36 -5.03
C PRO A 83 2.05 1.14 -5.17
N THR A 84 1.90 1.78 -6.34
CA THR A 84 0.60 2.30 -6.81
C THR A 84 -0.47 1.22 -6.79
N TYR A 85 -1.75 1.62 -6.67
CA TYR A 85 -2.85 0.66 -6.62
C TYR A 85 -4.11 1.22 -7.27
N GLY A 86 -4.71 0.47 -8.18
CA GLY A 86 -6.05 0.73 -8.72
C GLY A 86 -6.13 1.71 -9.90
N CYS A 87 -5.04 2.28 -10.38
CA CYS A 87 -5.05 3.20 -11.53
C CYS A 87 -5.45 2.47 -12.81
N ALA A 88 -6.36 3.08 -13.60
CA ALA A 88 -6.85 2.52 -14.86
C ALA A 88 -6.14 3.09 -16.09
N PHE A 89 -5.46 4.23 -15.95
CA PHE A 89 -4.83 4.95 -17.03
C PHE A 89 -3.35 5.18 -16.77
N ILE A 90 -2.59 5.34 -17.87
CA ILE A 90 -1.22 5.83 -17.86
C ILE A 90 -1.19 7.19 -18.53
N ASP A 91 -0.55 8.15 -17.85
CA ASP A 91 -0.24 9.47 -18.40
C ASP A 91 1.27 9.55 -18.61
N ASP A 92 1.67 10.04 -19.80
CA ASP A 92 3.07 10.34 -20.09
C ASP A 92 3.48 11.73 -19.59
N TRP A 93 4.74 12.11 -19.81
CA TRP A 93 5.26 13.41 -19.42
C TRP A 93 4.49 14.58 -20.06
N GLU A 94 4.02 14.42 -21.28
CA GLU A 94 3.27 15.41 -22.03
C GLU A 94 1.78 15.49 -21.63
N GLY A 95 1.31 14.57 -20.77
CA GLY A 95 -0.09 14.47 -20.33
C GLY A 95 -1.00 13.69 -21.29
N ASN A 96 -0.42 12.92 -22.24
CA ASN A 96 -1.22 12.05 -23.09
C ASN A 96 -1.68 10.82 -22.28
N ARG A 97 -3.00 10.60 -22.28
CA ARG A 97 -3.65 9.52 -21.51
C ARG A 97 -4.01 8.34 -22.38
N ARG A 98 -3.73 7.14 -21.89
CA ARG A 98 -4.20 5.88 -22.48
C ARG A 98 -4.55 4.86 -21.41
N ARG A 99 -5.28 3.81 -21.77
CA ARG A 99 -5.49 2.65 -20.89
C ARG A 99 -4.17 1.96 -20.61
N GLY A 100 -4.04 1.43 -19.40
CA GLY A 100 -2.94 0.55 -19.04
C GLY A 100 -3.04 -0.80 -19.73
N THR A 101 -1.90 -1.45 -19.94
CA THR A 101 -1.78 -2.79 -20.54
C THR A 101 -1.03 -3.73 -19.60
N MET A 102 -1.03 -5.05 -19.88
CA MET A 102 -0.24 -6.02 -19.14
C MET A 102 1.28 -5.75 -19.28
N GLU A 103 1.73 -5.22 -20.42
CA GLU A 103 3.10 -4.77 -20.59
C GLU A 103 3.46 -3.63 -19.64
N ASP A 104 2.55 -2.68 -19.48
CA ASP A 104 2.71 -1.59 -18.49
C ASP A 104 2.71 -2.12 -17.06
N TYR A 105 1.84 -3.08 -16.75
CA TYR A 105 1.80 -3.75 -15.46
C TYR A 105 3.16 -4.36 -15.13
N ILE A 106 3.72 -5.13 -16.06
CA ILE A 106 5.03 -5.78 -15.91
C ILE A 106 6.15 -4.75 -15.81
N LYS A 107 6.09 -3.65 -16.58
CA LYS A 107 7.07 -2.55 -16.44
C LYS A 107 7.01 -1.91 -15.05
N CYS A 108 5.81 -1.68 -14.49
CA CYS A 108 5.67 -1.26 -13.10
C CYS A 108 6.32 -2.27 -12.14
N MET A 109 6.01 -3.56 -12.30
CA MET A 109 6.59 -4.62 -11.47
C MET A 109 8.12 -4.59 -11.49
N LYS A 110 8.75 -4.44 -12.66
CA LYS A 110 10.20 -4.34 -12.83
C LYS A 110 10.80 -3.12 -12.13
N LEU A 111 10.16 -1.96 -12.24
CA LEU A 111 10.62 -0.73 -11.59
C LEU A 111 10.55 -0.83 -10.07
N PHE A 112 9.43 -1.31 -9.51
CA PHE A 112 9.29 -1.51 -8.07
C PHE A 112 10.20 -2.63 -7.54
N GLU A 113 10.47 -3.68 -8.33
CA GLU A 113 11.45 -4.71 -7.97
C GLU A 113 12.86 -4.15 -7.87
N ALA A 114 13.26 -3.31 -8.82
CA ALA A 114 14.59 -2.74 -8.88
C ALA A 114 14.83 -1.61 -7.84
N GLU A 115 13.77 -0.95 -7.35
CA GLU A 115 13.92 0.13 -6.36
C GLU A 115 14.04 -0.42 -4.93
N ASP A 116 15.15 -0.08 -4.27
CA ASP A 116 15.50 -0.62 -2.95
C ASP A 116 14.62 -0.08 -1.80
N SER A 117 13.88 1.00 -2.03
CA SER A 117 13.01 1.60 -1.00
C SER A 117 11.80 0.73 -0.66
N TYR A 118 11.45 -0.25 -1.51
CA TYR A 118 10.30 -1.13 -1.36
C TYR A 118 10.74 -2.55 -1.00
N THR A 119 10.02 -3.16 -0.08
CA THR A 119 10.13 -4.57 0.28
C THR A 119 8.92 -5.39 -0.15
N VAL A 120 7.88 -4.72 -0.64
CA VAL A 120 6.65 -5.31 -1.15
C VAL A 120 6.44 -4.93 -2.62
N ASN A 121 5.77 -5.80 -3.39
CA ASN A 121 5.45 -5.57 -4.78
C ASN A 121 4.18 -6.34 -5.17
N GLY A 122 3.54 -5.99 -6.30
CA GLY A 122 2.31 -6.64 -6.77
C GLY A 122 1.06 -5.81 -6.53
N GLY A 123 -0.08 -6.47 -6.43
CA GLY A 123 -1.39 -5.82 -6.36
C GLY A 123 -1.90 -5.39 -7.73
N ILE A 124 -2.78 -4.41 -7.75
CA ILE A 124 -3.30 -3.82 -8.99
C ILE A 124 -2.49 -2.55 -9.28
N VAL A 125 -1.17 -2.70 -9.57
CA VAL A 125 -0.27 -1.54 -9.84
C VAL A 125 -0.74 -0.69 -11.00
N ILE A 126 -1.35 -1.30 -11.99
CA ILE A 126 -2.19 -0.69 -13.03
C ILE A 126 -3.23 -1.72 -13.45
N GLN A 127 -4.42 -1.29 -13.82
CA GLN A 127 -5.45 -2.18 -14.33
C GLN A 127 -5.28 -2.35 -15.85
N PRO A 128 -4.83 -3.52 -16.34
CA PRO A 128 -4.74 -3.75 -17.77
C PRO A 128 -6.13 -3.73 -18.42
N GLY A 129 -6.27 -2.97 -19.50
CA GLY A 129 -7.58 -2.77 -20.13
C GLY A 129 -7.95 -3.82 -21.17
N GLU A 130 -6.98 -4.65 -21.60
CA GLU A 130 -7.16 -5.69 -22.62
C GLU A 130 -7.45 -7.07 -22.05
N ILE A 131 -7.24 -7.29 -20.74
CA ILE A 131 -7.48 -8.59 -20.12
C ILE A 131 -8.94 -8.77 -19.70
N HIS A 132 -9.40 -10.01 -19.64
CA HIS A 132 -10.76 -10.32 -19.21
C HIS A 132 -10.93 -10.10 -17.72
N GLN A 133 -12.00 -9.43 -17.32
CA GLN A 133 -12.24 -9.06 -15.92
C GLN A 133 -12.35 -10.29 -14.99
N GLU A 134 -12.82 -11.42 -15.52
CA GLU A 134 -13.02 -12.66 -14.77
C GLU A 134 -11.73 -13.48 -14.54
N THR A 135 -10.63 -13.11 -15.20
CA THR A 135 -9.31 -13.75 -15.07
C THR A 135 -8.22 -12.79 -14.66
N ALA A 136 -8.55 -11.51 -14.55
CA ALA A 136 -7.61 -10.43 -14.38
C ALA A 136 -6.75 -10.57 -13.11
N ALA A 137 -7.35 -10.98 -12.00
CA ALA A 137 -6.60 -11.16 -10.76
C ALA A 137 -5.62 -12.34 -10.87
N CYS A 138 -5.99 -13.42 -11.55
CA CYS A 138 -5.10 -14.56 -11.80
C CYS A 138 -3.90 -14.16 -12.67
N GLU A 139 -4.12 -13.41 -13.75
CA GLU A 139 -3.05 -12.92 -14.63
C GLU A 139 -2.10 -11.97 -13.90
N MET A 140 -2.65 -10.98 -13.18
CA MET A 140 -1.85 -10.02 -12.40
C MET A 140 -1.07 -10.72 -11.27
N PHE A 141 -1.67 -11.71 -10.61
CA PHE A 141 -0.97 -12.51 -9.60
C PHE A 141 0.21 -13.24 -10.21
N TYR A 142 0.00 -13.93 -11.35
CA TYR A 142 1.06 -14.66 -12.04
C TYR A 142 2.19 -13.73 -12.48
N ALA A 143 1.85 -12.59 -13.09
CA ALA A 143 2.83 -11.58 -13.47
C ALA A 143 3.59 -11.04 -12.25
N GLY A 144 2.88 -10.79 -11.14
CA GLY A 144 3.47 -10.33 -9.89
C GLY A 144 4.56 -11.27 -9.36
N VAL A 145 4.24 -12.55 -9.25
CA VAL A 145 5.18 -13.54 -8.72
C VAL A 145 6.28 -13.95 -9.70
N THR A 146 6.06 -13.78 -11.00
CA THR A 146 7.09 -14.03 -12.03
C THR A 146 8.15 -12.93 -12.04
N HIS A 147 7.74 -11.68 -11.86
CA HIS A 147 8.60 -10.51 -11.98
C HIS A 147 9.06 -9.90 -10.64
N SER A 148 8.74 -10.52 -9.50
CA SER A 148 9.18 -10.03 -8.19
C SER A 148 9.49 -11.15 -7.20
N GLU A 149 10.53 -10.94 -6.38
CA GLU A 149 10.86 -11.77 -5.21
C GLU A 149 10.45 -11.13 -3.89
N LYS A 150 9.91 -9.91 -3.93
CA LYS A 150 9.46 -9.16 -2.76
C LYS A 150 8.21 -9.77 -2.14
N ALA A 151 7.84 -9.30 -0.95
CA ALA A 151 6.58 -9.69 -0.30
C ALA A 151 5.39 -9.31 -1.19
N ILE A 152 4.38 -10.17 -1.28
CA ILE A 152 3.36 -10.09 -2.32
C ILE A 152 2.17 -9.26 -1.83
N ILE A 153 1.80 -8.23 -2.59
CA ILE A 153 0.46 -7.65 -2.51
C ILE A 153 -0.41 -8.40 -3.51
N LEU A 154 -1.54 -8.93 -3.06
CA LEU A 154 -2.46 -9.64 -3.94
C LEU A 154 -3.37 -8.67 -4.69
N PRO A 155 -3.59 -8.88 -5.99
CA PRO A 155 -4.75 -8.33 -6.65
C PRO A 155 -6.03 -8.97 -6.08
N THR A 156 -7.06 -8.17 -5.83
CA THR A 156 -8.36 -8.68 -5.40
C THR A 156 -9.26 -8.91 -6.61
N GLY A 157 -9.83 -10.11 -6.69
CA GLY A 157 -10.68 -10.55 -7.78
C GLY A 157 -12.03 -11.09 -7.31
N TYR A 158 -12.70 -11.85 -8.15
CA TYR A 158 -13.86 -12.62 -7.76
C TYR A 158 -13.47 -13.82 -6.90
N LYS A 159 -14.44 -14.41 -6.20
CA LYS A 159 -14.22 -15.53 -5.28
C LYS A 159 -13.43 -16.67 -5.92
N ASP A 160 -13.87 -17.11 -7.12
CA ASP A 160 -13.25 -18.25 -7.81
C ASP A 160 -11.79 -17.95 -8.19
N GLU A 161 -11.48 -16.73 -8.64
CA GLU A 161 -10.11 -16.29 -8.89
C GLU A 161 -9.26 -16.33 -7.61
N MET A 162 -9.80 -15.81 -6.49
CA MET A 162 -9.08 -15.80 -5.21
C MET A 162 -8.80 -17.22 -4.70
N GLU A 163 -9.75 -18.16 -4.87
CA GLU A 163 -9.55 -19.57 -4.54
C GLU A 163 -8.43 -20.20 -5.40
N LEU A 164 -8.38 -19.89 -6.70
CA LEU A 164 -7.31 -20.36 -7.60
C LEU A 164 -5.97 -19.72 -7.28
N ILE A 165 -5.92 -18.43 -6.99
CA ILE A 165 -4.72 -17.74 -6.53
C ILE A 165 -4.16 -18.41 -5.26
N MET A 166 -5.03 -18.74 -4.31
CA MET A 166 -4.57 -19.41 -3.07
C MET A 166 -4.10 -20.85 -3.34
N LYS A 167 -4.72 -21.59 -4.27
CA LYS A 167 -4.21 -22.90 -4.71
C LYS A 167 -2.84 -22.77 -5.37
N ALA A 168 -2.66 -21.82 -6.29
CA ALA A 168 -1.37 -21.56 -6.94
C ALA A 168 -0.30 -21.13 -5.92
N ALA A 169 -0.66 -20.31 -4.93
CA ALA A 169 0.22 -19.96 -3.83
C ALA A 169 0.60 -21.18 -2.97
N CYS A 170 -0.29 -22.14 -2.78
CA CYS A 170 0.05 -23.39 -2.11
C CYS A 170 1.11 -24.18 -2.88
N GLU A 171 1.05 -24.26 -4.21
CA GLU A 171 2.10 -24.89 -5.02
C GLU A 171 3.44 -24.16 -4.87
N MET A 172 3.39 -22.83 -4.79
CA MET A 172 4.59 -22.00 -4.66
C MET A 172 5.26 -22.09 -3.28
N PHE A 173 4.48 -22.17 -2.21
CA PHE A 173 4.97 -22.07 -0.83
C PHE A 173 4.90 -23.37 -0.03
N GLY A 174 4.61 -24.51 -0.67
CA GLY A 174 4.64 -25.82 -0.03
C GLY A 174 3.36 -26.22 0.71
N GLY A 175 2.23 -25.64 0.36
CA GLY A 175 0.90 -26.01 0.81
C GLY A 175 0.27 -25.07 1.82
N LYS A 176 -1.01 -25.34 2.12
CA LYS A 176 -1.82 -24.49 3.02
C LYS A 176 -1.23 -24.40 4.44
N GLU A 177 -0.67 -25.48 4.96
CA GLU A 177 -0.07 -25.51 6.29
C GLU A 177 1.14 -24.57 6.41
N GLU A 178 1.92 -24.41 5.33
CA GLU A 178 3.05 -23.47 5.31
C GLU A 178 2.58 -22.01 5.22
N LEU A 179 1.50 -21.75 4.46
CA LEU A 179 0.86 -20.42 4.40
C LEU A 179 0.29 -20.04 5.78
N LEU A 180 -0.31 -20.98 6.50
CA LEU A 180 -0.85 -20.74 7.84
C LEU A 180 0.23 -20.41 8.88
N LYS A 181 1.45 -20.92 8.70
CA LYS A 181 2.60 -20.64 9.59
C LYS A 181 3.27 -19.31 9.28
N LYS A 182 3.32 -18.96 8.00
CA LYS A 182 4.05 -17.78 7.49
C LYS A 182 3.18 -16.99 6.52
N PRO A 183 2.65 -15.83 6.92
CA PRO A 183 2.01 -14.93 5.96
C PRO A 183 2.96 -14.59 4.80
N ARG A 184 2.51 -14.76 3.56
CA ARG A 184 3.28 -14.53 2.33
C ARG A 184 2.75 -13.39 1.51
N MET A 185 1.48 -13.05 1.74
CA MET A 185 0.70 -12.16 0.88
C MET A 185 -0.17 -11.27 1.74
N ILE A 186 -0.47 -10.08 1.26
CA ILE A 186 -1.40 -9.14 1.87
C ILE A 186 -2.34 -8.59 0.80
N ALA A 187 -3.61 -8.38 1.11
CA ALA A 187 -4.55 -7.77 0.18
C ALA A 187 -5.30 -6.58 0.77
N LEU A 188 -5.68 -5.65 -0.11
CA LEU A 188 -6.53 -4.51 0.22
C LEU A 188 -7.99 -4.91 0.11
N ILE A 189 -8.72 -4.79 1.20
CA ILE A 189 -10.15 -5.04 1.30
C ILE A 189 -10.86 -3.69 1.47
N ASN A 190 -11.36 -3.17 0.38
CA ASN A 190 -12.12 -1.93 0.39
C ASN A 190 -13.51 -2.14 0.97
N THR A 191 -14.04 -1.11 1.62
CA THR A 191 -15.46 -1.04 2.00
C THR A 191 -16.25 -0.20 1.00
N VAL A 192 -17.55 -0.21 1.11
CA VAL A 192 -18.45 0.66 0.33
C VAL A 192 -19.10 1.67 1.28
N SER A 193 -18.42 2.80 1.45
CA SER A 193 -18.90 3.88 2.33
C SER A 193 -20.17 4.57 1.75
N PRO A 194 -21.18 4.87 2.58
CA PRO A 194 -21.16 4.76 4.04
C PRO A 194 -21.62 3.38 4.57
N LEU A 195 -20.88 2.90 5.56
CA LEU A 195 -21.25 1.80 6.46
C LEU A 195 -21.68 0.50 5.75
N SER A 196 -20.96 0.08 4.69
CA SER A 196 -21.29 -1.11 3.91
C SER A 196 -20.05 -1.91 3.50
N LEU A 197 -20.19 -3.24 3.48
CA LEU A 197 -19.18 -4.17 2.96
C LEU A 197 -19.82 -5.01 1.85
N ASP A 198 -19.21 -5.01 0.67
CA ASP A 198 -19.71 -5.72 -0.50
C ASP A 198 -19.32 -7.21 -0.51
N GLU A 199 -20.05 -7.98 -1.32
CA GLU A 199 -19.92 -9.43 -1.39
C GLU A 199 -18.51 -9.86 -1.82
N ARG A 200 -17.97 -9.25 -2.89
CA ARG A 200 -16.67 -9.62 -3.46
C ARG A 200 -15.52 -9.40 -2.47
N MET A 201 -15.50 -8.23 -1.80
CA MET A 201 -14.44 -7.94 -0.81
C MET A 201 -14.56 -8.81 0.42
N LEU A 202 -15.80 -9.18 0.84
CA LEU A 202 -16.01 -10.12 1.93
C LEU A 202 -15.57 -11.54 1.57
N ASP A 203 -15.80 -12.01 0.34
CA ASP A 203 -15.27 -13.29 -0.13
C ASP A 203 -13.73 -13.30 -0.10
N CYS A 204 -13.08 -12.24 -0.60
CA CYS A 204 -11.64 -12.10 -0.52
C CYS A 204 -11.15 -12.14 0.95
N LEU A 205 -11.79 -11.39 1.85
CA LEU A 205 -11.44 -11.36 3.27
C LEU A 205 -11.55 -12.74 3.93
N MET A 206 -12.64 -13.47 3.63
CA MET A 206 -12.87 -14.80 4.17
C MET A 206 -11.79 -15.78 3.69
N ILE A 207 -11.46 -15.77 2.41
CA ILE A 207 -10.42 -16.62 1.84
C ILE A 207 -9.06 -16.29 2.47
N LEU A 208 -8.68 -15.01 2.55
CA LEU A 208 -7.44 -14.60 3.22
C LEU A 208 -7.36 -15.12 4.66
N ALA A 209 -8.43 -14.94 5.45
CA ALA A 209 -8.48 -15.38 6.83
C ALA A 209 -8.38 -16.92 6.94
N GLU A 210 -9.05 -17.69 6.07
CA GLU A 210 -8.98 -19.16 6.02
C GLU A 210 -7.55 -19.67 5.74
N TYR A 211 -6.71 -18.89 5.06
CA TYR A 211 -5.31 -19.19 4.79
C TYR A 211 -4.33 -18.45 5.71
N GLY A 212 -4.83 -17.71 6.71
CA GLY A 212 -3.99 -16.96 7.65
C GLY A 212 -3.22 -15.80 7.01
N GLN A 213 -3.68 -15.28 5.87
CA GLN A 213 -3.03 -14.19 5.17
C GLN A 213 -3.56 -12.83 5.62
N PRO A 214 -2.68 -11.82 5.75
CA PRO A 214 -3.05 -10.47 6.16
C PRO A 214 -4.07 -9.79 5.25
N ALA A 215 -4.98 -9.03 5.87
CA ALA A 215 -5.94 -8.18 5.18
C ALA A 215 -5.87 -6.73 5.66
N ILE A 216 -5.92 -5.78 4.74
CA ILE A 216 -6.03 -4.34 5.03
C ILE A 216 -7.49 -3.94 4.89
N LEU A 217 -8.15 -3.59 5.98
CA LEU A 217 -9.55 -3.12 5.94
C LEU A 217 -9.56 -1.62 5.66
N CYS A 218 -9.94 -1.24 4.44
CA CYS A 218 -9.72 0.10 3.91
C CYS A 218 -11.02 0.83 3.51
N PRO A 219 -11.67 1.52 4.45
CA PRO A 219 -12.66 2.54 4.11
C PRO A 219 -11.97 3.77 3.50
N ALA A 220 -12.49 4.21 2.35
CA ALA A 220 -12.06 5.42 1.66
C ALA A 220 -13.16 6.48 1.68
N THR A 221 -13.52 6.91 2.87
CA THR A 221 -14.66 7.79 3.11
C THR A 221 -14.32 9.23 2.72
N MET A 222 -15.20 9.88 1.96
CA MET A 222 -15.05 11.27 1.52
C MET A 222 -15.88 12.22 2.36
N LEU A 223 -15.25 13.27 2.91
CA LEU A 223 -15.93 14.35 3.64
C LEU A 223 -17.03 14.99 2.79
N GLY A 224 -18.26 15.02 3.33
CA GLY A 224 -19.41 15.65 2.69
C GLY A 224 -20.06 14.85 1.56
N ALA A 225 -19.47 13.71 1.15
CA ALA A 225 -20.02 12.85 0.11
C ALA A 225 -20.43 11.47 0.66
N THR A 226 -19.46 10.64 1.01
CA THR A 226 -19.70 9.30 1.59
C THR A 226 -19.45 9.24 3.10
N GLY A 227 -19.12 10.37 3.70
CA GLY A 227 -18.98 10.57 5.14
C GLY A 227 -19.51 11.93 5.58
N SER A 228 -19.52 12.18 6.88
CA SER A 228 -19.85 13.48 7.45
C SER A 228 -18.92 14.57 6.90
N ILE A 229 -19.40 15.81 6.78
CA ILE A 229 -18.50 16.95 6.51
C ILE A 229 -17.52 17.22 7.67
N SER A 230 -17.79 16.67 8.83
CA SER A 230 -16.88 16.71 9.98
C SER A 230 -15.82 15.59 9.87
N MET A 231 -14.53 15.94 9.94
CA MET A 231 -13.43 14.95 9.97
C MET A 231 -13.62 13.91 11.09
N ALA A 232 -14.04 14.34 12.27
CA ALA A 232 -14.26 13.43 13.39
C ALA A 232 -15.40 12.42 13.10
N GLY A 233 -16.51 12.88 12.53
CA GLY A 233 -17.63 12.00 12.16
C GLY A 233 -17.25 11.02 11.06
N THR A 234 -16.47 11.47 10.07
CA THR A 234 -15.96 10.61 8.98
C THR A 234 -14.96 9.59 9.49
N LEU A 235 -14.07 9.96 10.41
CA LEU A 235 -13.17 9.00 11.05
C LEU A 235 -13.93 7.96 11.87
N ALA A 236 -14.99 8.35 12.59
CA ALA A 236 -15.79 7.42 13.36
C ALA A 236 -16.54 6.41 12.47
N SER A 237 -17.15 6.87 11.36
CA SER A 237 -17.81 5.96 10.41
C SER A 237 -16.83 5.05 9.70
N GLY A 238 -15.68 5.56 9.25
CA GLY A 238 -14.61 4.73 8.67
C GLY A 238 -14.07 3.70 9.66
N ALA A 239 -13.91 4.07 10.93
CA ALA A 239 -13.52 3.13 11.98
C ALA A 239 -14.56 2.02 12.16
N ALA A 240 -15.87 2.34 12.14
CA ALA A 240 -16.92 1.33 12.22
C ALA A 240 -16.89 0.32 11.07
N GLU A 241 -16.67 0.79 9.84
CA GLU A 241 -16.53 -0.08 8.67
C GLU A 241 -15.30 -1.00 8.77
N SER A 242 -14.14 -0.42 9.13
CA SER A 242 -12.90 -1.19 9.27
C SER A 242 -13.02 -2.24 10.38
N LEU A 243 -13.55 -1.86 11.54
CA LEU A 243 -13.71 -2.76 12.68
C LEU A 243 -14.68 -3.90 12.38
N ALA A 244 -15.77 -3.67 11.63
CA ALA A 244 -16.67 -4.74 11.23
C ALA A 244 -15.94 -5.83 10.42
N GLY A 245 -15.14 -5.44 9.42
CA GLY A 245 -14.34 -6.40 8.65
C GLY A 245 -13.27 -7.11 9.50
N ILE A 246 -12.59 -6.38 10.41
CA ILE A 246 -11.61 -6.97 11.34
C ILE A 246 -12.26 -8.04 12.23
N VAL A 247 -13.44 -7.75 12.78
CA VAL A 247 -14.23 -8.69 13.58
C VAL A 247 -14.53 -9.96 12.78
N LEU A 248 -14.95 -9.83 11.50
CA LEU A 248 -15.20 -10.99 10.65
C LEU A 248 -13.94 -11.84 10.45
N ALA A 249 -12.81 -11.22 10.13
CA ALA A 249 -11.55 -11.93 9.94
C ALA A 249 -11.18 -12.76 11.19
N GLN A 250 -11.35 -12.19 12.38
CA GLN A 250 -11.07 -12.88 13.64
C GLN A 250 -12.09 -13.97 13.96
N MET A 251 -13.37 -13.82 13.57
CA MET A 251 -14.38 -14.88 13.73
C MET A 251 -14.09 -16.09 12.85
N ILE A 252 -13.52 -15.89 11.67
CA ILE A 252 -13.12 -16.98 10.77
C ILE A 252 -11.89 -17.70 11.33
N ARG A 253 -10.86 -16.93 11.70
CA ARG A 253 -9.62 -17.44 12.25
C ARG A 253 -9.05 -16.46 13.25
N PRO A 254 -9.19 -16.73 14.57
CA PRO A 254 -8.54 -15.92 15.60
C PRO A 254 -7.01 -15.84 15.38
N GLY A 255 -6.46 -14.65 15.51
CA GLY A 255 -5.03 -14.39 15.27
C GLY A 255 -4.67 -14.10 13.81
N THR A 256 -5.63 -14.03 12.89
CA THR A 256 -5.37 -13.56 11.52
C THR A 256 -4.82 -12.15 11.55
N PRO A 257 -3.66 -11.87 10.90
CA PRO A 257 -3.11 -10.53 10.84
C PRO A 257 -4.04 -9.60 10.05
N VAL A 258 -4.27 -8.41 10.59
CA VAL A 258 -5.09 -7.38 9.93
C VAL A 258 -4.44 -6.01 10.10
N VAL A 259 -4.76 -5.10 9.18
CA VAL A 259 -4.30 -3.71 9.20
C VAL A 259 -5.51 -2.78 9.23
N PHE A 260 -5.50 -1.84 10.17
CA PHE A 260 -6.52 -0.79 10.24
C PHE A 260 -6.22 0.28 9.19
N GLY A 261 -7.03 0.33 8.12
CA GLY A 261 -6.68 0.99 6.86
C GLY A 261 -7.52 2.21 6.49
N VAL A 262 -8.08 2.93 7.44
CA VAL A 262 -8.94 4.11 7.17
C VAL A 262 -8.18 5.16 6.36
N GLN A 263 -8.60 5.35 5.10
CA GLN A 263 -8.04 6.34 4.16
C GLN A 263 -9.12 7.34 3.75
N SER A 264 -9.51 8.19 4.69
CA SER A 264 -10.49 9.25 4.43
C SER A 264 -9.82 10.51 3.90
N THR A 265 -10.51 11.24 3.03
CA THR A 265 -10.07 12.53 2.49
C THR A 265 -11.24 13.46 2.21
N ALA A 266 -10.98 14.66 1.68
CA ALA A 266 -12.02 15.58 1.24
C ALA A 266 -12.66 15.10 -0.07
N ALA A 267 -13.97 15.38 -0.25
CA ALA A 267 -14.58 15.41 -1.57
C ALA A 267 -14.48 16.83 -2.11
N ASP A 268 -13.79 17.03 -3.24
CA ASP A 268 -13.91 18.31 -3.92
C ASP A 268 -15.20 18.32 -4.76
N MET A 269 -16.15 19.17 -4.37
CA MET A 269 -17.48 19.27 -4.99
C MET A 269 -17.62 20.49 -5.91
N ARG A 270 -16.55 21.26 -6.14
CA ARG A 270 -16.59 22.49 -6.93
C ARG A 270 -16.64 22.23 -8.43
N GLY A 271 -16.06 21.14 -8.90
CA GLY A 271 -16.05 20.74 -10.32
C GLY A 271 -16.60 19.33 -10.59
N GLY A 272 -17.21 18.71 -9.60
CA GLY A 272 -17.68 17.32 -9.56
C GLY A 272 -17.41 16.76 -8.19
N ILE A 273 -17.72 15.47 -7.94
CA ILE A 273 -17.33 14.80 -6.69
C ILE A 273 -16.01 14.08 -6.98
N THR A 274 -14.89 14.66 -6.56
CA THR A 274 -13.56 14.09 -6.75
C THR A 274 -12.95 13.68 -5.42
N PHE A 275 -12.34 12.49 -5.38
CA PHE A 275 -11.55 12.02 -4.25
C PHE A 275 -10.24 12.80 -4.19
N ALA A 276 -10.20 13.89 -3.40
CA ALA A 276 -9.05 14.76 -3.27
C ALA A 276 -7.96 14.07 -2.42
N CYS A 277 -7.23 13.11 -3.02
CA CYS A 277 -6.31 12.21 -2.31
C CYS A 277 -5.12 12.93 -1.68
N ALA A 278 -4.75 14.10 -2.22
CA ALA A 278 -3.64 14.92 -1.73
C ALA A 278 -4.09 16.13 -0.88
N ALA A 279 -5.38 16.22 -0.57
CA ALA A 279 -5.90 17.31 0.28
C ALA A 279 -5.26 17.28 1.68
N PRO A 280 -4.98 18.45 2.30
CA PRO A 280 -4.48 18.52 3.67
C PRO A 280 -5.37 17.81 4.69
N GLU A 281 -6.69 17.82 4.49
CA GLU A 281 -7.66 17.08 5.31
C GLU A 281 -7.39 15.58 5.29
N GLY A 282 -7.01 15.03 4.13
CA GLY A 282 -6.62 13.62 3.98
C GLY A 282 -5.39 13.29 4.83
N THR A 283 -4.35 14.11 4.79
CA THR A 283 -3.13 13.89 5.58
C THR A 283 -3.40 13.97 7.09
N LEU A 284 -4.27 14.89 7.53
CA LEU A 284 -4.68 15.02 8.93
C LEU A 284 -5.46 13.78 9.38
N MET A 285 -6.45 13.34 8.59
CA MET A 285 -7.27 12.18 8.92
C MET A 285 -6.48 10.87 8.92
N GLN A 286 -5.61 10.66 7.95
CA GLN A 286 -4.75 9.47 7.89
C GLN A 286 -3.77 9.42 9.06
N GLY A 287 -3.15 10.56 9.43
CA GLY A 287 -2.32 10.66 10.62
C GLY A 287 -3.09 10.33 11.89
N PHE A 288 -4.33 10.80 12.02
CA PHE A 288 -5.20 10.45 13.16
C PHE A 288 -5.62 8.96 13.12
N ALA A 289 -5.93 8.42 11.94
CA ALA A 289 -6.26 7.00 11.77
C ALA A 289 -5.09 6.08 12.19
N ALA A 290 -3.84 6.49 11.99
CA ALA A 290 -2.67 5.78 12.51
C ALA A 290 -2.64 5.77 14.05
N ASN A 291 -3.06 6.85 14.70
CA ASN A 291 -3.21 6.86 16.16
C ASN A 291 -4.36 5.95 16.61
N MET A 292 -5.47 5.91 15.86
CA MET A 292 -6.57 4.96 16.13
C MET A 292 -6.13 3.51 16.00
N ALA A 293 -5.32 3.19 14.98
CA ALA A 293 -4.74 1.86 14.84
C ALA A 293 -3.94 1.47 16.09
N LYS A 294 -3.05 2.35 16.56
CA LYS A 294 -2.29 2.15 17.81
C LYS A 294 -3.20 1.99 19.02
N PHE A 295 -4.30 2.78 19.10
CA PHE A 295 -5.30 2.66 20.18
C PHE A 295 -5.94 1.27 20.20
N TYR A 296 -6.15 0.64 19.03
CA TYR A 296 -6.67 -0.72 18.92
C TYR A 296 -5.59 -1.82 19.03
N GLY A 297 -4.31 -1.46 19.14
CA GLY A 297 -3.20 -2.42 19.11
C GLY A 297 -3.02 -3.05 17.73
N LEU A 298 -3.24 -2.31 16.65
CA LEU A 298 -3.18 -2.80 15.27
C LEU A 298 -2.16 -2.00 14.44
N PRO A 299 -1.58 -2.61 13.41
CA PRO A 299 -0.85 -1.86 12.40
C PRO A 299 -1.78 -0.94 11.60
N SER A 300 -1.20 0.14 11.07
CA SER A 300 -1.92 1.16 10.29
C SER A 300 -1.57 1.13 8.80
N ARG A 301 -2.54 1.52 7.97
CA ARG A 301 -2.34 1.79 6.55
C ARG A 301 -2.75 3.23 6.22
N GLY A 302 -2.07 3.83 5.27
CA GLY A 302 -2.42 5.11 4.65
C GLY A 302 -1.87 5.20 3.24
N GLY A 303 -2.11 6.31 2.56
CA GLY A 303 -1.54 6.62 1.25
C GLY A 303 -0.30 7.50 1.35
N GLY A 304 0.55 7.45 0.32
CA GLY A 304 1.72 8.33 0.21
C GLY A 304 2.06 8.63 -1.24
N CYS A 305 2.82 9.68 -1.48
CA CYS A 305 3.17 10.17 -2.82
C CYS A 305 1.96 10.38 -3.75
N GLN A 306 0.78 10.66 -3.18
CA GLN A 306 -0.44 10.90 -3.94
C GLN A 306 -0.49 12.35 -4.42
N THR A 307 -1.08 12.57 -5.61
CA THR A 307 -1.35 13.91 -6.13
C THR A 307 -2.68 13.97 -6.87
N ASP A 308 -3.37 15.10 -6.74
CA ASP A 308 -4.56 15.43 -7.54
C ASP A 308 -4.19 16.09 -8.88
N ALA A 309 -2.89 16.39 -9.10
CA ALA A 309 -2.40 16.97 -10.35
C ALA A 309 -2.62 16.02 -11.54
N PRO A 310 -3.20 16.50 -12.64
CA PRO A 310 -3.43 15.70 -13.85
C PRO A 310 -2.18 15.56 -14.75
N VAL A 311 -1.10 16.29 -14.44
CA VAL A 311 0.17 16.28 -15.19
C VAL A 311 1.35 16.41 -14.21
N ILE A 312 2.55 16.01 -14.65
CA ILE A 312 3.78 16.16 -13.85
C ILE A 312 4.21 17.62 -13.83
N ASN A 313 3.99 18.28 -12.71
CA ASN A 313 4.31 19.69 -12.50
C ASN A 313 4.71 19.94 -11.02
N CYS A 314 4.84 21.21 -10.62
CA CYS A 314 5.14 21.56 -9.23
C CYS A 314 4.09 21.02 -8.24
N GLN A 315 2.80 21.00 -8.62
CA GLN A 315 1.72 20.47 -7.79
C GLN A 315 1.95 19.00 -7.49
N ALA A 316 2.26 18.19 -8.50
CA ALA A 316 2.56 16.78 -8.33
C ALA A 316 3.70 16.54 -7.33
N GLY A 317 4.75 17.38 -7.37
CA GLY A 317 5.88 17.28 -6.45
C GLY A 317 5.54 17.67 -5.02
N TYR A 318 4.90 18.83 -4.78
CA TYR A 318 4.63 19.26 -3.41
C TYR A 318 3.52 18.44 -2.73
N GLU A 319 2.52 17.96 -3.46
CA GLU A 319 1.48 17.08 -2.92
C GLU A 319 2.04 15.70 -2.55
N SER A 320 2.88 15.12 -3.40
CA SER A 320 3.56 13.84 -3.09
C SER A 320 4.48 13.95 -1.89
N MET A 321 5.26 15.04 -1.80
CA MET A 321 6.12 15.31 -0.65
C MET A 321 5.28 15.47 0.64
N LEU A 322 4.17 16.20 0.57
CA LEU A 322 3.26 16.40 1.69
C LEU A 322 2.68 15.07 2.20
N THR A 323 2.09 14.28 1.31
CA THR A 323 1.40 13.04 1.66
C THR A 323 2.37 12.01 2.22
N PHE A 324 3.52 11.79 1.59
CA PHE A 324 4.51 10.82 2.07
C PHE A 324 5.21 11.29 3.36
N SER A 325 5.57 12.58 3.48
CA SER A 325 6.16 13.11 4.71
C SER A 325 5.19 13.01 5.90
N SER A 326 3.90 13.23 5.67
CA SER A 326 2.86 13.04 6.70
C SER A 326 2.78 11.57 7.12
N ALA A 327 2.70 10.64 6.16
CA ALA A 327 2.65 9.22 6.43
C ALA A 327 3.88 8.75 7.24
N TYR A 328 5.06 9.18 6.84
CA TYR A 328 6.31 8.83 7.51
C TYR A 328 6.38 9.39 8.94
N ARG A 329 6.01 10.66 9.14
CA ARG A 329 5.97 11.32 10.45
C ARG A 329 5.04 10.65 11.45
N HIS A 330 3.87 10.17 10.99
CA HIS A 330 2.90 9.51 11.85
C HIS A 330 3.19 8.01 12.06
N GLY A 331 4.23 7.47 11.40
CA GLY A 331 4.63 6.07 11.49
C GLY A 331 3.54 5.15 10.95
N ILE A 332 2.95 5.49 9.81
CA ILE A 332 1.99 4.63 9.11
C ILE A 332 2.75 3.40 8.63
N ASN A 333 2.31 2.21 9.06
CA ASN A 333 3.08 0.98 8.88
C ASN A 333 3.09 0.46 7.44
N PHE A 334 2.01 0.68 6.68
CA PHE A 334 1.88 0.24 5.30
C PHE A 334 1.37 1.40 4.44
N VAL A 335 2.26 2.03 3.68
CA VAL A 335 1.97 3.25 2.91
C VAL A 335 1.76 2.87 1.46
N MET A 336 0.50 2.69 1.07
CA MET A 336 0.12 2.35 -0.32
C MET A 336 0.10 3.59 -1.23
N GLU A 337 -0.05 3.34 -2.51
CA GLU A 337 -0.06 4.37 -3.55
C GLU A 337 1.21 5.26 -3.50
N ALA A 338 2.31 4.72 -2.98
CA ALA A 338 3.55 5.45 -2.80
C ALA A 338 4.46 5.36 -4.05
N GLY A 339 3.92 5.67 -5.23
CA GLY A 339 4.72 5.71 -6.46
C GLY A 339 3.88 5.83 -7.72
N GLY A 340 3.97 6.96 -8.42
CA GLY A 340 3.39 7.17 -9.74
C GLY A 340 1.94 7.65 -9.77
N VAL A 341 1.23 7.67 -8.66
CA VAL A 341 -0.20 8.04 -8.60
C VAL A 341 -0.42 9.49 -8.99
N MET A 342 -1.37 9.74 -9.90
CA MET A 342 -1.77 11.04 -10.42
C MET A 342 -3.29 11.14 -10.55
N ASP A 343 -3.78 12.39 -10.77
CA ASP A 343 -5.17 12.68 -11.10
C ASP A 343 -6.15 11.98 -10.14
N SER A 344 -5.96 12.20 -8.85
CA SER A 344 -6.84 11.64 -7.80
C SER A 344 -7.02 10.12 -7.89
N VAL A 345 -5.91 9.39 -8.13
CA VAL A 345 -5.84 7.90 -8.27
C VAL A 345 -6.41 7.36 -9.61
N ASN A 346 -6.80 8.22 -10.55
CA ASN A 346 -7.29 7.77 -11.86
C ASN A 346 -6.17 7.25 -12.77
N ALA A 347 -4.99 7.87 -12.68
CA ALA A 347 -3.86 7.56 -13.55
C ALA A 347 -2.57 7.29 -12.77
N THR A 348 -1.63 6.63 -13.41
CA THR A 348 -0.24 6.52 -13.00
C THR A 348 0.68 7.00 -14.13
N SER A 349 1.92 7.36 -13.78
CA SER A 349 2.96 7.71 -14.75
C SER A 349 4.28 7.06 -14.32
N PHE A 350 5.01 6.51 -15.28
CA PHE A 350 6.33 5.96 -15.03
C PHE A 350 7.32 7.05 -14.59
N GLU A 351 7.26 8.21 -15.23
CA GLU A 351 8.10 9.36 -14.90
C GLU A 351 7.81 9.87 -13.49
N LYS A 352 6.52 10.01 -13.15
CA LYS A 352 6.09 10.39 -11.80
C LYS A 352 6.54 9.37 -10.75
N MET A 353 6.56 8.09 -11.10
CA MET A 353 7.04 7.02 -10.22
C MET A 353 8.51 7.25 -9.82
N LEU A 354 9.37 7.66 -10.76
CA LEU A 354 10.77 7.96 -10.48
C LEU A 354 10.93 9.22 -9.60
N VAL A 355 10.07 10.22 -9.79
CA VAL A 355 9.99 11.40 -8.90
C VAL A 355 9.62 10.96 -7.48
N ASP A 356 8.65 10.07 -7.33
CA ASP A 356 8.21 9.60 -6.03
C ASP A 356 9.28 8.72 -5.34
N PHE A 357 10.01 7.92 -6.08
CA PHE A 357 11.16 7.19 -5.55
C PHE A 357 12.19 8.15 -4.94
N GLU A 358 12.45 9.28 -5.62
CA GLU A 358 13.31 10.32 -5.08
C GLU A 358 12.74 10.98 -3.83
N ILE A 359 11.44 11.31 -3.82
CA ILE A 359 10.73 11.85 -2.66
C ILE A 359 10.84 10.92 -1.46
N ILE A 360 10.62 9.62 -1.65
CA ILE A 360 10.72 8.61 -0.58
C ILE A 360 12.13 8.58 0.00
N ARG A 361 13.17 8.59 -0.85
CA ARG A 361 14.58 8.61 -0.42
C ARG A 361 14.89 9.89 0.38
N GLN A 362 14.44 11.05 -0.11
CA GLN A 362 14.67 12.34 0.58
C GLN A 362 13.96 12.39 1.93
N VAL A 363 12.71 11.97 1.99
CA VAL A 363 11.96 11.93 3.26
C VAL A 363 12.65 10.99 4.25
N LYS A 364 12.98 9.75 3.85
CA LYS A 364 13.71 8.83 4.73
C LYS A 364 15.01 9.44 5.24
N ALA A 365 15.80 10.05 4.37
CA ALA A 365 17.05 10.70 4.75
C ALA A 365 16.82 11.88 5.72
N SER A 366 15.75 12.67 5.53
CA SER A 366 15.45 13.83 6.38
C SER A 366 14.98 13.45 7.80
N PHE A 367 14.59 12.20 8.03
CA PHE A 367 14.22 11.67 9.35
C PHE A 367 15.34 10.82 9.99
N THR A 368 16.48 10.67 9.33
CA THR A 368 17.64 10.00 9.93
C THR A 368 18.13 10.81 11.13
N PRO A 369 18.27 10.21 12.31
CA PRO A 369 18.80 10.91 13.48
C PRO A 369 20.21 11.45 13.24
N ILE A 370 20.50 12.63 13.75
CA ILE A 370 21.88 13.15 13.78
C ILE A 370 22.64 12.34 14.83
N GLU A 371 23.73 11.71 14.42
CA GLU A 371 24.63 11.04 15.35
C GLU A 371 25.48 12.08 16.08
N VAL A 372 25.42 12.05 17.42
CA VAL A 372 26.13 13.00 18.27
C VAL A 372 27.02 12.22 19.25
N ASN A 373 28.34 12.27 19.02
CA ASN A 373 29.36 11.68 19.88
C ASN A 373 30.67 12.51 19.77
N GLU A 374 31.71 12.12 20.49
CA GLU A 374 33.00 12.85 20.50
C GLU A 374 33.65 12.90 19.11
N GLU A 375 33.52 11.83 18.33
CA GLU A 375 34.07 11.74 16.97
C GLU A 375 33.31 12.66 16.00
N THR A 376 31.97 12.62 16.00
CA THR A 376 31.13 13.41 15.08
C THR A 376 31.14 14.91 15.43
N LEU A 377 31.51 15.30 16.64
CA LEU A 377 31.67 16.70 17.04
C LEU A 377 32.92 17.35 16.41
N ASN A 378 33.95 16.60 16.05
CA ASN A 378 35.15 17.06 15.32
C ASN A 378 35.81 18.30 15.91
N LEU A 379 35.84 18.42 17.23
CA LEU A 379 36.29 19.67 17.93
C LEU A 379 37.75 20.04 17.64
N ASP A 380 38.64 19.07 17.53
CA ASP A 380 40.07 19.31 17.26
C ASP A 380 40.26 19.87 15.86
N GLU A 381 39.62 19.31 14.84
CA GLU A 381 39.68 19.81 13.47
C GLU A 381 39.05 21.22 13.33
N ILE A 382 37.92 21.46 14.04
CA ILE A 382 37.31 22.79 14.10
C ILE A 382 38.28 23.81 14.72
N ALA A 383 38.99 23.43 15.77
CA ALA A 383 39.97 24.31 16.42
C ALA A 383 41.20 24.57 15.54
N GLU A 384 41.68 23.57 14.81
CA GLU A 384 42.82 23.69 13.90
C GLU A 384 42.48 24.60 12.71
N ILE A 385 41.35 24.43 12.07
CA ILE A 385 40.91 25.19 10.89
C ILE A 385 40.59 26.66 11.29
N GLY A 386 39.98 26.86 12.45
CA GLY A 386 39.71 28.18 13.00
C GLY A 386 38.78 29.05 12.14
N HIS A 387 38.95 30.40 12.28
CA HIS A 387 38.00 31.39 11.71
C HIS A 387 38.18 31.64 10.20
N ASP A 388 39.41 31.56 9.68
CA ASP A 388 39.75 31.95 8.31
C ASP A 388 40.06 30.74 7.41
N GLY A 389 39.90 29.51 7.92
CA GLY A 389 40.21 28.28 7.22
C GLY A 389 39.04 27.76 6.38
N SER A 390 39.25 26.64 5.69
CA SER A 390 38.26 25.97 4.86
C SER A 390 38.20 24.46 5.15
N PHE A 391 37.05 23.97 5.41
CA PHE A 391 36.83 22.53 5.62
C PHE A 391 36.84 21.71 4.31
N VAL A 392 36.86 22.33 3.12
CA VAL A 392 36.83 21.63 1.83
C VAL A 392 37.94 20.60 1.66
N THR A 393 39.10 20.88 2.23
CA THR A 393 40.30 20.02 2.18
C THR A 393 40.57 19.30 3.49
N ALA A 394 39.68 19.40 4.47
CA ALA A 394 39.81 18.70 5.74
C ALA A 394 39.70 17.20 5.54
N GLU A 395 40.43 16.41 6.33
CA GLU A 395 40.42 14.94 6.24
C GLU A 395 39.00 14.37 6.42
N SER A 396 38.28 14.86 7.42
CA SER A 396 36.89 14.45 7.68
C SER A 396 35.97 14.73 6.48
N THR A 397 36.16 15.84 5.77
CA THR A 397 35.39 16.18 4.57
C THR A 397 35.73 15.23 3.41
N LEU A 398 37.03 14.98 3.17
CA LEU A 398 37.48 14.09 2.08
C LEU A 398 37.00 12.66 2.28
N ASP A 399 36.95 12.19 3.52
CA ASP A 399 36.51 10.84 3.86
C ASP A 399 35.00 10.68 3.78
N ASN A 400 34.21 11.71 4.14
CA ASN A 400 32.77 11.56 4.36
C ASN A 400 31.88 12.35 3.37
N PHE A 401 32.44 13.15 2.43
CA PHE A 401 31.57 13.93 1.51
C PHE A 401 30.71 13.07 0.61
N SER A 402 31.12 11.82 0.32
CA SER A 402 30.36 10.87 -0.48
C SER A 402 29.10 10.35 0.23
N ASP A 403 29.06 10.45 1.56
CA ASP A 403 27.92 10.01 2.38
C ASP A 403 26.78 11.04 2.41
N LEU A 404 27.09 12.26 1.96
CA LEU A 404 26.08 13.30 1.81
C LEU A 404 25.04 12.89 0.77
N TYR A 405 23.76 13.10 1.12
CA TYR A 405 22.65 12.76 0.22
C TYR A 405 22.84 13.41 -1.16
N SER A 406 22.79 12.58 -2.21
CA SER A 406 22.84 13.02 -3.60
C SER A 406 21.58 12.56 -4.34
N PRO A 407 20.79 13.46 -4.95
CA PRO A 407 19.58 13.08 -5.65
C PRO A 407 19.90 12.30 -6.93
N ARG A 408 19.12 11.26 -7.21
CA ARG A 408 19.18 10.50 -8.49
C ARG A 408 18.31 11.16 -9.55
N VAL A 409 17.17 11.74 -9.12
CA VAL A 409 16.27 12.54 -9.96
C VAL A 409 16.38 13.99 -9.53
N GLY A 410 16.66 14.88 -10.50
CA GLY A 410 17.00 16.27 -10.22
C GLY A 410 18.51 16.49 -10.10
N SER A 411 18.94 17.71 -9.76
CA SER A 411 20.35 18.06 -9.66
C SER A 411 20.57 19.31 -8.81
N ARG A 412 21.76 19.36 -8.19
CA ARG A 412 22.32 20.59 -7.59
C ARG A 412 23.23 21.35 -8.54
N ILE A 413 23.65 20.72 -9.63
CA ILE A 413 24.66 21.25 -10.58
C ILE A 413 24.18 21.29 -12.03
N GLY A 414 23.09 20.58 -12.38
CA GLY A 414 22.51 20.56 -13.71
C GLY A 414 21.86 21.91 -14.08
N LYS A 415 21.93 22.26 -15.34
CA LYS A 415 21.39 23.53 -15.87
C LYS A 415 20.47 23.27 -17.06
N GLY A 416 19.38 24.05 -17.12
CA GLY A 416 18.40 23.98 -18.20
C GLY A 416 17.09 23.29 -17.79
N ALA A 417 16.01 23.61 -18.51
CA ALA A 417 14.66 23.12 -18.22
C ALA A 417 14.54 21.58 -18.42
N ASP A 418 15.30 21.04 -19.36
CA ASP A 418 15.21 19.62 -19.75
C ASP A 418 16.01 18.68 -18.83
N TYR A 419 16.90 19.22 -18.01
CA TYR A 419 17.78 18.39 -17.15
C TYR A 419 16.98 17.48 -16.21
N PHE A 420 15.85 17.96 -15.69
CA PHE A 420 15.01 17.17 -14.79
C PHE A 420 14.44 15.95 -15.51
N LYS A 421 13.89 16.13 -16.73
CA LYS A 421 13.38 15.04 -17.56
C LYS A 421 14.50 14.05 -17.92
N GLU A 422 15.67 14.55 -18.35
CA GLU A 422 16.82 13.70 -18.64
C GLU A 422 17.28 12.86 -17.44
N SER A 423 17.19 13.41 -16.22
CA SER A 423 17.56 12.65 -15.01
C SER A 423 16.56 11.53 -14.70
N ILE A 424 15.29 11.73 -14.98
CA ILE A 424 14.24 10.70 -14.86
C ILE A 424 14.51 9.58 -15.87
N ASP A 425 14.75 9.92 -17.15
CA ASP A 425 15.01 8.94 -18.20
C ASP A 425 16.25 8.07 -17.86
N LYS A 426 17.33 8.69 -17.38
CA LYS A 426 18.54 8.00 -16.94
C LYS A 426 18.28 7.05 -15.75
N GLU A 427 17.49 7.51 -14.78
CA GLU A 427 17.16 6.67 -13.60
C GLU A 427 16.26 5.51 -13.98
N MET A 428 15.28 5.71 -14.89
CA MET A 428 14.45 4.65 -15.43
C MET A 428 15.29 3.60 -16.13
N GLU A 429 16.19 4.02 -17.02
CA GLU A 429 17.11 3.11 -17.70
C GLU A 429 18.01 2.34 -16.73
N ARG A 430 18.51 3.01 -15.69
CA ARG A 430 19.33 2.39 -14.64
C ARG A 430 18.57 1.30 -13.90
N LEU A 431 17.31 1.58 -13.50
CA LEU A 431 16.48 0.61 -12.77
C LEU A 431 16.11 -0.59 -13.65
N LEU A 432 15.73 -0.38 -14.89
CA LEU A 432 15.44 -1.48 -15.81
C LEU A 432 16.69 -2.35 -16.07
N LYS A 433 17.86 -1.76 -16.27
CA LYS A 433 19.13 -2.50 -16.37
C LYS A 433 19.47 -3.26 -15.09
N LYS A 434 19.20 -2.67 -13.92
CA LYS A 434 19.37 -3.34 -12.63
C LYS A 434 18.45 -4.55 -12.52
N TYR A 435 17.18 -4.43 -12.92
CA TYR A 435 16.24 -5.53 -12.97
C TYR A 435 16.74 -6.65 -13.89
N ASP A 436 17.13 -6.32 -15.12
CA ASP A 436 17.58 -7.31 -16.12
C ASP A 436 18.82 -8.08 -15.64
N SER A 437 19.69 -7.45 -14.85
CA SER A 437 20.88 -8.09 -14.29
C SER A 437 20.61 -8.99 -13.08
N HIS A 438 19.43 -8.86 -12.46
CA HIS A 438 19.02 -9.61 -11.27
C HIS A 438 17.56 -10.07 -11.40
N LYS A 439 17.17 -10.50 -12.61
CA LYS A 439 15.80 -10.92 -12.90
C LYS A 439 15.37 -12.01 -11.90
N PRO A 440 14.21 -11.86 -11.25
CA PRO A 440 13.67 -12.89 -10.37
C PRO A 440 13.54 -14.25 -11.06
N GLU A 441 13.92 -15.29 -10.36
CA GLU A 441 13.78 -16.67 -10.85
C GLU A 441 12.66 -17.39 -10.10
N LEU A 442 11.84 -18.12 -10.82
CA LEU A 442 10.85 -19.04 -10.30
C LEU A 442 11.17 -20.43 -10.80
N ASP A 443 11.25 -21.41 -9.88
CA ASP A 443 11.50 -22.81 -10.23
C ASP A 443 10.53 -23.28 -11.32
N LEU A 444 11.07 -23.95 -12.35
CA LEU A 444 10.30 -24.35 -13.53
C LEU A 444 9.15 -25.30 -13.19
N VAL A 445 9.34 -26.21 -12.24
CA VAL A 445 8.30 -27.16 -11.84
C VAL A 445 7.19 -26.44 -11.09
N ILE A 446 7.54 -25.52 -10.22
CA ILE A 446 6.57 -24.67 -9.49
C ILE A 446 5.80 -23.81 -10.49
N ARG A 447 6.50 -23.18 -11.43
CA ARG A 447 5.92 -22.36 -12.49
C ARG A 447 4.85 -23.11 -13.28
N GLU A 448 5.16 -24.30 -13.76
CA GLU A 448 4.23 -25.13 -14.54
C GLU A 448 3.00 -25.53 -13.72
N LYS A 449 3.19 -25.94 -12.46
CA LYS A 449 2.06 -26.25 -11.56
C LYS A 449 1.16 -25.05 -11.31
N MET A 450 1.73 -23.87 -11.11
CA MET A 450 0.96 -22.64 -10.95
C MET A 450 0.14 -22.33 -12.20
N LYS A 451 0.74 -22.46 -13.40
CA LYS A 451 0.01 -22.29 -14.67
C LYS A 451 -1.17 -23.24 -14.78
N ASP A 452 -0.94 -24.53 -14.51
CA ASP A 452 -1.98 -25.55 -14.57
C ASP A 452 -3.17 -25.19 -13.65
N VAL A 453 -2.89 -24.71 -12.44
CA VAL A 453 -3.93 -24.25 -11.51
C VAL A 453 -4.64 -23.00 -12.03
N LEU A 454 -3.91 -22.00 -12.50
CA LEU A 454 -4.49 -20.73 -12.93
C LEU A 454 -5.32 -20.87 -14.24
N MET A 455 -4.98 -21.83 -15.08
CA MET A 455 -5.77 -22.15 -16.27
C MET A 455 -7.19 -22.68 -15.95
N GLU A 456 -7.45 -23.14 -14.72
CA GLU A 456 -8.81 -23.49 -14.27
C GLU A 456 -9.75 -22.27 -14.28
N SER A 457 -9.23 -21.03 -14.28
CA SER A 457 -10.02 -19.79 -14.43
C SER A 457 -10.51 -19.53 -15.85
N GLY A 458 -10.03 -20.28 -16.84
CA GLY A 458 -10.28 -20.04 -18.26
C GLY A 458 -9.14 -19.33 -18.99
N LEU A 459 -8.04 -19.01 -18.30
CA LEU A 459 -6.82 -18.48 -18.92
C LEU A 459 -6.23 -19.49 -19.90
N GLU A 460 -5.81 -18.99 -21.06
CA GLU A 460 -5.06 -19.79 -22.02
C GLU A 460 -3.57 -19.85 -21.60
N ARG A 461 -2.94 -21.00 -21.85
CA ARG A 461 -1.51 -21.18 -21.56
C ARG A 461 -0.64 -20.14 -22.28
N ALA A 462 -1.02 -19.78 -23.50
CA ALA A 462 -0.31 -18.80 -24.30
C ALA A 462 -0.25 -17.40 -23.66
N GLU A 463 -1.27 -17.01 -22.90
CA GLU A 463 -1.31 -15.74 -22.15
C GLU A 463 -0.28 -15.77 -21.01
N LEU A 464 -0.23 -16.87 -20.24
CA LEU A 464 0.75 -17.05 -19.17
C LEU A 464 2.18 -17.16 -19.70
N ASP A 465 2.39 -17.87 -20.83
CA ASP A 465 3.70 -17.98 -21.49
C ASP A 465 4.21 -16.63 -22.02
N LYS A 466 3.30 -15.76 -22.46
CA LYS A 466 3.63 -14.40 -22.87
C LYS A 466 4.16 -13.57 -21.67
N ILE A 467 3.56 -13.69 -20.50
CA ILE A 467 4.01 -13.02 -19.26
C ILE A 467 5.46 -13.42 -18.91
N ASP A 468 5.84 -14.69 -19.10
CA ASP A 468 7.21 -15.16 -18.82
C ASP A 468 8.27 -14.49 -19.70
N THR A 469 7.89 -14.03 -20.87
CA THR A 469 8.81 -13.47 -21.89
C THR A 469 8.84 -11.94 -21.92
N MET A 470 7.91 -11.29 -21.28
CA MET A 470 7.86 -9.83 -21.13
C MET A 470 8.86 -9.38 -20.05
#